data_d73db99104c999bff09f4d813cc79709
#
_entry.id   d73db99104c999bff09f4d813cc79709
#
_cell.length_a   1.000
_cell.length_b   1.000
_cell.length_c   1.000
_cell.angle_alpha   90.00
_cell.angle_beta   90.00
_cell.angle_gamma   90.00
#
_symmetry.space_group_name_H-M   'P 1'
#
loop_
_entity.id
_entity.type
_entity.pdbx_description
1 polymer ?
#
loop_
_entity_poly.entity_id
_entity_poly.type
_entity_poly.pdbx_seq_one_letter_code
_entity_poly.pdbx_strand_id
1 'polypeptide(L)'
;LLGLVGSEMCIRDRLYIGFVGSSIYFSAALAALISKIDSQSFAISIKSWVLVSWFFQTVGILVGSIWAYYELGWGGYWFWDPVENSSLMPWFVMTALLHSILVLERRIGLYSWVIVLSILTFTMSVTGTFLVRSGILNSVHTFASDPSRGLFILSFLVLMVCLLYTSPSPR
;
A
#
# COMPACT_ATOMS: atom_id res chain seq x y z
N LEU A 1 30.62 1.96 6.40
CA LEU A 1 30.03 1.28 5.22
C LEU A 1 29.09 0.13 5.60
N LEU A 2 29.44 -0.73 6.57
CA LEU A 2 28.58 -1.86 7.01
C LEU A 2 27.30 -1.40 7.72
N GLY A 3 27.31 -0.28 8.44
CA GLY A 3 26.11 0.28 9.07
C GLY A 3 25.09 0.85 8.09
N LEU A 4 25.56 1.37 6.95
CA LEU A 4 24.71 1.94 5.88
C LEU A 4 23.91 0.87 5.13
N VAL A 5 24.55 -0.21 4.74
CA VAL A 5 23.89 -1.34 4.06
C VAL A 5 22.82 -1.99 4.95
N GLY A 6 23.05 -2.04 6.26
CA GLY A 6 22.07 -2.54 7.23
C GLY A 6 20.85 -1.64 7.36
N SER A 7 21.01 -0.31 7.31
CA SER A 7 19.90 0.64 7.42
C SER A 7 18.98 0.62 6.18
N GLU A 8 19.53 0.54 4.98
CA GLU A 8 18.76 0.41 3.74
C GLU A 8 17.92 -0.86 3.71
N MET A 9 18.48 -1.99 4.13
CA MET A 9 17.75 -3.26 4.20
C MET A 9 16.58 -3.17 5.19
N CYS A 10 16.80 -2.58 6.37
CA CYS A 10 15.75 -2.40 7.35
C CYS A 10 14.60 -1.49 6.86
N ILE A 11 14.89 -0.42 6.12
CA ILE A 11 13.88 0.48 5.54
C ILE A 11 13.04 -0.27 4.52
N ARG A 12 13.72 -0.95 3.60
CA ARG A 12 13.08 -1.75 2.55
C ARG A 12 12.15 -2.82 3.13
N ASP A 13 12.61 -3.56 4.13
CA ASP A 13 11.84 -4.64 4.73
C ASP A 13 10.57 -4.13 5.42
N ARG A 14 10.64 -2.98 6.08
CA ARG A 14 9.47 -2.33 6.69
C ARG A 14 8.46 -1.87 5.64
N LEU A 15 8.92 -1.23 4.57
CA LEU A 15 8.06 -0.85 3.45
C LEU A 15 7.41 -2.08 2.80
N TYR A 16 8.15 -3.18 2.64
CA TYR A 16 7.59 -4.43 2.10
C TYR A 16 6.48 -5.00 2.99
N ILE A 17 6.62 -4.98 4.31
CA ILE A 17 5.56 -5.43 5.22
C ILE A 17 4.31 -4.57 5.03
N GLY A 18 4.46 -3.25 4.89
CA GLY A 18 3.36 -2.33 4.63
C GLY A 18 2.67 -2.62 3.28
N PHE A 19 3.43 -2.71 2.20
CA PHE A 19 2.91 -2.96 0.85
C PHE A 19 2.28 -4.35 0.71
N VAL A 20 3.02 -5.40 1.08
CA VAL A 20 2.55 -6.78 0.95
C VAL A 20 1.42 -7.08 1.93
N GLY A 21 1.44 -6.47 3.11
CA GLY A 21 0.35 -6.58 4.08
C GLY A 21 -1.01 -6.14 3.52
N SER A 22 -1.01 -5.22 2.55
CA SER A 22 -2.24 -4.80 1.87
C SER A 22 -2.96 -5.91 1.11
N SER A 23 -2.27 -6.96 0.69
CA SER A 23 -2.85 -8.13 0.03
C SER A 23 -3.79 -8.94 0.94
N ILE A 24 -3.57 -8.89 2.26
CA ILE A 24 -4.36 -9.65 3.24
C ILE A 24 -5.79 -9.09 3.29
N TYR A 25 -5.92 -7.78 3.51
CA TYR A 25 -7.26 -7.18 3.59
C TYR A 25 -7.89 -6.96 2.21
N PHE A 26 -7.11 -6.92 1.14
CA PHE A 26 -7.62 -7.05 -0.22
C PHE A 26 -8.29 -8.41 -0.44
N SER A 27 -7.61 -9.50 -0.11
CA SER A 27 -8.15 -10.87 -0.23
C SER A 27 -9.37 -11.07 0.66
N ALA A 28 -9.33 -10.50 1.89
CA ALA A 28 -10.49 -10.52 2.79
C ALA A 28 -11.68 -9.73 2.22
N ALA A 29 -11.46 -8.60 1.56
CA ALA A 29 -12.51 -7.82 0.90
C ALA A 29 -13.16 -8.61 -0.25
N LEU A 30 -12.36 -9.30 -1.08
CA LEU A 30 -12.89 -10.19 -2.13
C LEU A 30 -13.71 -11.35 -1.54
N ALA A 31 -13.20 -11.98 -0.48
CA ALA A 31 -13.91 -13.05 0.21
C ALA A 31 -15.24 -12.55 0.80
N ALA A 32 -15.26 -11.33 1.36
CA ALA A 32 -16.47 -10.71 1.90
C ALA A 32 -17.53 -10.43 0.82
N LEU A 33 -17.10 -10.01 -0.38
CA LEU A 33 -17.98 -9.81 -1.53
C LEU A 33 -18.63 -11.12 -1.99
N ILE A 34 -17.87 -12.21 -2.00
CA ILE A 34 -18.34 -13.53 -2.48
C ILE A 34 -19.22 -14.20 -1.41
N SER A 35 -18.81 -14.18 -0.15
CA SER A 35 -19.41 -14.96 0.93
C SER A 35 -20.47 -14.20 1.72
N LYS A 36 -20.75 -12.93 1.41
CA LYS A 36 -21.72 -12.06 2.12
C LYS A 36 -21.51 -12.05 3.64
N ILE A 37 -20.27 -11.87 4.08
CA ILE A 37 -19.90 -11.86 5.49
C ILE A 37 -20.54 -10.64 6.19
N ASP A 38 -20.92 -10.82 7.46
CA ASP A 38 -21.42 -9.74 8.30
C ASP A 38 -20.39 -8.61 8.44
N SER A 39 -20.87 -7.37 8.39
CA SER A 39 -20.04 -6.17 8.35
C SER A 39 -19.16 -5.98 9.59
N GLN A 40 -19.67 -6.30 10.76
CA GLN A 40 -18.88 -6.17 12.00
C GLN A 40 -17.81 -7.23 12.12
N SER A 41 -18.14 -8.48 11.79
CA SER A 41 -17.17 -9.59 11.78
C SER A 41 -16.05 -9.33 10.79
N PHE A 42 -16.37 -8.77 9.62
CA PHE A 42 -15.36 -8.35 8.65
C PHE A 42 -14.44 -7.26 9.20
N ALA A 43 -15.00 -6.18 9.78
CA ALA A 43 -14.22 -5.09 10.35
C ALA A 43 -13.24 -5.58 11.43
N ILE A 44 -13.70 -6.40 12.35
CA ILE A 44 -12.88 -6.97 13.43
C ILE A 44 -11.74 -7.81 12.86
N SER A 45 -12.01 -8.62 11.83
CA SER A 45 -11.02 -9.52 11.23
C SER A 45 -9.86 -8.77 10.56
N ILE A 46 -10.15 -7.68 9.84
CA ILE A 46 -9.12 -6.96 9.07
C ILE A 46 -8.42 -5.86 9.86
N LYS A 47 -9.02 -5.35 10.95
CA LYS A 47 -8.53 -4.22 11.74
C LYS A 47 -7.06 -4.34 12.15
N SER A 48 -6.71 -5.49 12.75
CA SER A 48 -5.34 -5.72 13.22
C SER A 48 -4.34 -5.75 12.07
N TRP A 49 -4.70 -6.34 10.93
CA TRP A 49 -3.85 -6.41 9.76
C TRP A 49 -3.63 -5.03 9.12
N VAL A 50 -4.68 -4.23 9.02
CA VAL A 50 -4.58 -2.85 8.50
C VAL A 50 -3.72 -2.01 9.43
N LEU A 51 -3.89 -2.14 10.75
CA LEU A 51 -3.09 -1.39 11.73
C LEU A 51 -1.61 -1.76 11.67
N VAL A 52 -1.28 -3.04 11.57
CA VAL A 52 0.11 -3.52 11.43
C VAL A 52 0.73 -3.00 10.13
N SER A 53 0.03 -3.14 9.00
CA SER A 53 0.51 -2.66 7.71
C SER A 53 0.72 -1.15 7.72
N TRP A 54 -0.24 -0.39 8.27
CA TRP A 54 -0.16 1.06 8.41
C TRP A 54 1.02 1.50 9.29
N PHE A 55 1.25 0.82 10.41
CA PHE A 55 2.38 1.09 11.29
C PHE A 55 3.72 0.89 10.58
N PHE A 56 3.91 -0.25 9.93
CA PHE A 56 5.16 -0.55 9.23
C PHE A 56 5.38 0.38 8.03
N GLN A 57 4.32 0.73 7.31
CA GLN A 57 4.39 1.72 6.23
C GLN A 57 4.80 3.09 6.76
N THR A 58 4.19 3.55 7.86
CA THR A 58 4.53 4.83 8.51
C THR A 58 5.99 4.86 8.94
N VAL A 59 6.45 3.82 9.65
CA VAL A 59 7.85 3.73 10.10
C VAL A 59 8.79 3.67 8.90
N GLY A 60 8.45 2.91 7.84
CA GLY A 60 9.23 2.82 6.62
C GLY A 60 9.39 4.17 5.92
N ILE A 61 8.31 4.93 5.77
CA ILE A 61 8.33 6.27 5.18
C ILE A 61 9.18 7.23 6.03
N LEU A 62 8.98 7.27 7.35
CA LEU A 62 9.73 8.15 8.25
C LEU A 62 11.22 7.84 8.25
N VAL A 63 11.60 6.58 8.39
CA VAL A 63 13.02 6.19 8.40
C VAL A 63 13.65 6.39 7.01
N GLY A 64 12.88 6.17 5.94
CA GLY A 64 13.32 6.44 4.57
C GLY A 64 13.59 7.91 4.32
N SER A 65 12.74 8.82 4.82
CA SER A 65 12.93 10.26 4.70
C SER A 65 14.14 10.76 5.50
N ILE A 66 14.37 10.23 6.69
CA ILE A 66 15.56 10.53 7.50
C ILE A 66 16.82 10.05 6.77
N TRP A 67 16.82 8.84 6.24
CA TRP A 67 17.93 8.30 5.47
C TRP A 67 18.25 9.18 4.24
N ALA A 68 17.24 9.57 3.47
CA ALA A 68 17.42 10.44 2.31
C ALA A 68 18.01 11.81 2.68
N TYR A 69 17.59 12.36 3.80
CA TYR A 69 18.15 13.62 4.31
C TYR A 69 19.65 13.53 4.61
N TYR A 70 20.09 12.44 5.25
CA TYR A 70 21.51 12.28 5.61
C TYR A 70 22.39 11.82 4.44
N GLU A 71 21.91 10.91 3.60
CA GLU A 71 22.73 10.26 2.57
C GLU A 71 22.72 11.02 1.24
N LEU A 72 21.59 11.61 0.87
CA LEU A 72 21.45 12.32 -0.40
C LEU A 72 21.73 13.81 -0.27
N GLY A 73 21.94 14.32 0.96
CA GLY A 73 22.20 15.73 1.23
C GLY A 73 21.04 16.64 0.83
N TRP A 74 19.82 16.13 0.88
CA TRP A 74 18.63 16.92 0.56
C TRP A 74 18.39 18.00 1.61
N GLY A 75 17.91 19.16 1.20
CA GLY A 75 17.66 20.30 2.08
C GLY A 75 16.45 20.16 3.01
N GLY A 76 15.77 19.01 3.02
CA GLY A 76 14.61 18.71 3.86
C GLY A 76 14.35 17.23 3.98
N TYR A 77 13.43 16.86 4.87
CA TYR A 77 13.05 15.45 5.09
C TYR A 77 12.15 14.87 3.99
N TRP A 78 11.55 15.71 3.16
CA TRP A 78 10.65 15.31 2.08
C TRP A 78 10.92 16.17 0.85
N PHE A 79 11.22 15.52 -0.26
CA PHE A 79 11.64 16.20 -1.49
C PHE A 79 10.63 16.04 -2.62
N TRP A 80 9.49 15.43 -2.36
CA TRP A 80 8.46 15.13 -3.36
C TRP A 80 8.97 14.29 -4.53
N ASP A 81 9.99 13.47 -4.27
CA ASP A 81 10.49 12.53 -5.26
C ASP A 81 9.39 11.56 -5.69
N PRO A 82 9.30 11.18 -6.97
CA PRO A 82 8.28 10.23 -7.44
C PRO A 82 8.21 8.92 -6.67
N VAL A 83 9.34 8.40 -6.18
CA VAL A 83 9.38 7.17 -5.38
C VAL A 83 8.84 7.41 -3.97
N GLU A 84 9.15 8.54 -3.34
CA GLU A 84 8.56 8.94 -2.06
C GLU A 84 7.04 9.04 -2.17
N ASN A 85 6.55 9.73 -3.20
CA ASN A 85 5.12 9.90 -3.44
C ASN A 85 4.43 8.58 -3.73
N SER A 86 5.08 7.64 -4.42
CA SER A 86 4.53 6.31 -4.69
C SER A 86 4.32 5.49 -3.42
N SER A 87 5.15 5.69 -2.39
CA SER A 87 4.99 5.07 -1.09
C SER A 87 3.91 5.75 -0.23
N LEU A 88 3.70 7.04 -0.44
CA LEU A 88 2.73 7.85 0.30
C LEU A 88 1.29 7.60 -0.16
N MET A 89 1.06 7.31 -1.45
CA MET A 89 -0.28 7.04 -1.99
C MET A 89 -1.04 5.95 -1.22
N PRO A 90 -0.52 4.71 -1.06
CA PRO A 90 -1.22 3.67 -0.31
C PRO A 90 -1.35 4.01 1.18
N TRP A 91 -0.44 4.79 1.76
CA TRP A 91 -0.50 5.23 3.14
C TRP A 91 -1.72 6.13 3.41
N PHE A 92 -2.03 7.07 2.53
CA PHE A 92 -3.23 7.90 2.65
C PHE A 92 -4.50 7.08 2.61
N VAL A 93 -4.60 6.17 1.64
CA VAL A 93 -5.78 5.30 1.50
C VAL A 93 -5.92 4.36 2.69
N MET A 94 -4.81 3.83 3.19
CA MET A 94 -4.75 2.97 4.38
C MET A 94 -5.18 3.71 5.65
N THR A 95 -4.82 4.98 5.77
CA THR A 95 -5.27 5.85 6.86
C THR A 95 -6.79 6.05 6.81
N ALA A 96 -7.34 6.34 5.63
CA ALA A 96 -8.79 6.44 5.43
C ALA A 96 -9.51 5.11 5.73
N LEU A 97 -8.92 3.99 5.31
CA LEU A 97 -9.42 2.65 5.59
C LEU A 97 -9.48 2.38 7.10
N LEU A 98 -8.42 2.68 7.83
CA LEU A 98 -8.35 2.48 9.28
C LEU A 98 -9.46 3.24 10.01
N HIS A 99 -9.68 4.51 9.64
CA HIS A 99 -10.77 5.31 10.21
C HIS A 99 -12.16 4.74 9.86
N SER A 100 -12.34 4.30 8.62
CA SER A 100 -13.61 3.69 8.18
C SER A 100 -13.92 2.39 8.92
N ILE A 101 -12.88 1.56 9.20
CA ILE A 101 -13.02 0.33 10.01
C ILE A 101 -13.45 0.66 11.44
N LEU A 102 -12.86 1.68 12.06
CA LEU A 102 -13.22 2.09 13.43
C LEU A 102 -14.68 2.58 13.54
N VAL A 103 -15.19 3.22 12.48
CA VAL A 103 -16.61 3.60 12.41
C VAL A 103 -17.49 2.38 12.20
N LEU A 104 -17.10 1.48 11.27
CA LEU A 104 -17.86 0.27 10.95
C LEU A 104 -17.98 -0.68 12.16
N GLU A 105 -16.93 -0.77 12.99
CA GLU A 105 -16.92 -1.56 14.22
C GLU A 105 -17.95 -1.06 15.23
N ARG A 106 -18.19 0.26 15.29
CA ARG A 106 -19.08 0.89 16.27
C ARG A 106 -20.49 1.16 15.75
N ARG A 107 -20.66 1.28 14.46
CA ARG A 107 -21.94 1.66 13.82
C ARG A 107 -22.14 0.85 12.54
N ILE A 108 -23.38 0.51 12.25
CA ILE A 108 -23.76 -0.10 10.98
C ILE A 108 -23.71 1.00 9.91
N GLY A 109 -22.65 1.03 9.13
CA GLY A 109 -22.45 1.99 8.04
C GLY A 109 -21.04 1.88 7.45
N LEU A 110 -20.83 2.44 6.29
CA LEU A 110 -19.54 2.47 5.58
C LEU A 110 -18.97 1.10 5.14
N TYR A 111 -19.76 0.01 5.18
CA TYR A 111 -19.28 -1.32 4.77
C TYR A 111 -18.72 -1.32 3.34
N SER A 112 -19.47 -0.75 2.40
CA SER A 112 -19.03 -0.62 1.00
C SER A 112 -17.74 0.22 0.88
N TRP A 113 -17.60 1.27 1.69
CA TRP A 113 -16.38 2.08 1.71
C TRP A 113 -15.18 1.30 2.24
N VAL A 114 -15.34 0.49 3.27
CA VAL A 114 -14.24 -0.34 3.79
C VAL A 114 -13.77 -1.34 2.74
N ILE A 115 -14.69 -1.96 1.99
CA ILE A 115 -14.35 -2.85 0.89
C ILE A 115 -13.60 -2.09 -0.22
N VAL A 116 -14.15 -0.96 -0.69
CA VAL A 116 -13.53 -0.15 -1.74
C VAL A 116 -12.15 0.35 -1.33
N LEU A 117 -11.98 0.85 -0.10
CA LEU A 117 -10.70 1.32 0.39
C LEU A 117 -9.68 0.18 0.56
N SER A 118 -10.12 -1.01 0.95
CA SER A 118 -9.24 -2.19 1.02
C SER A 118 -8.67 -2.57 -0.35
N ILE A 119 -9.54 -2.58 -1.36
CA ILE A 119 -9.18 -2.84 -2.75
C ILE A 119 -8.26 -1.73 -3.28
N LEU A 120 -8.64 -0.47 -3.04
CA LEU A 120 -7.89 0.69 -3.51
C LEU A 120 -6.49 0.76 -2.90
N THR A 121 -6.33 0.41 -1.62
CA THR A 121 -5.02 0.39 -0.96
C THR A 121 -4.07 -0.58 -1.64
N PHE A 122 -4.53 -1.80 -1.92
CA PHE A 122 -3.71 -2.78 -2.64
C PHE A 122 -3.40 -2.33 -4.07
N THR A 123 -4.41 -1.79 -4.77
CA THR A 123 -4.22 -1.25 -6.12
C THR A 123 -3.18 -0.14 -6.15
N MET A 124 -3.21 0.79 -5.18
CA MET A 124 -2.22 1.86 -5.05
C MET A 124 -0.82 1.31 -4.72
N SER A 125 -0.72 0.27 -3.90
CA SER A 125 0.55 -0.40 -3.60
C SER A 125 1.17 -1.04 -4.84
N VAL A 126 0.38 -1.74 -5.64
CA VAL A 126 0.83 -2.35 -6.90
C VAL A 126 1.20 -1.27 -7.93
N THR A 127 0.39 -0.20 -8.02
CA THR A 127 0.68 0.95 -8.90
C THR A 127 1.98 1.64 -8.51
N GLY A 128 2.23 1.86 -7.22
CA GLY A 128 3.50 2.41 -6.73
C GLY A 128 4.69 1.52 -7.10
N THR A 129 4.55 0.21 -6.93
CA THR A 129 5.58 -0.75 -7.33
C THR A 129 5.83 -0.73 -8.84
N PHE A 130 4.77 -0.62 -9.65
CA PHE A 130 4.88 -0.45 -11.10
C PHE A 130 5.64 0.81 -11.47
N LEU A 131 5.28 1.95 -10.90
CA LEU A 131 5.93 3.25 -11.19
C LEU A 131 7.42 3.21 -10.89
N VAL A 132 7.82 2.60 -9.78
CA VAL A 132 9.23 2.47 -9.38
C VAL A 132 10.00 1.52 -10.28
N ARG A 133 9.39 0.40 -10.72
CA ARG A 133 10.06 -0.65 -11.49
C ARG A 133 10.03 -0.46 -13.00
N SER A 134 9.05 0.28 -13.52
CA SER A 134 8.88 0.49 -14.97
C SER A 134 9.99 1.31 -15.62
N GLY A 135 10.77 2.07 -14.85
CA GLY A 135 11.77 3.00 -15.39
C GLY A 135 11.16 4.23 -16.07
N ILE A 136 9.83 4.44 -15.95
CA ILE A 136 9.15 5.62 -16.51
C ILE A 136 9.52 6.88 -15.72
N LEU A 137 9.78 6.74 -14.42
CA LEU A 137 10.12 7.84 -13.53
C LEU A 137 11.63 7.98 -13.37
N ASN A 138 12.14 9.18 -13.59
CA ASN A 138 13.50 9.54 -13.24
C ASN A 138 13.54 9.91 -11.75
N SER A 139 14.10 9.03 -10.93
CA SER A 139 14.32 9.25 -9.50
C SER A 139 15.68 8.75 -9.09
N VAL A 140 16.26 9.40 -8.09
CA VAL A 140 17.53 8.99 -7.46
C VAL A 140 17.40 7.62 -6.80
N HIS A 141 16.18 7.20 -6.47
CA HIS A 141 15.84 5.92 -5.84
C HIS A 141 15.54 4.78 -6.84
N THR A 142 15.56 5.04 -8.15
CA THR A 142 15.32 4.00 -9.17
C THR A 142 16.58 3.19 -9.46
N PHE A 143 17.04 2.41 -8.48
CA PHE A 143 18.26 1.61 -8.60
C PHE A 143 18.16 0.38 -9.52
N ALA A 144 16.97 -0.02 -9.93
CA ALA A 144 16.74 -1.21 -10.75
C ALA A 144 15.49 -1.04 -11.62
N SER A 145 15.60 -0.20 -12.64
CA SER A 145 14.58 -0.14 -13.70
C SER A 145 14.67 -1.40 -14.57
N ASP A 146 13.59 -2.16 -14.63
CA ASP A 146 13.44 -3.34 -15.47
C ASP A 146 12.10 -3.24 -16.20
N PRO A 147 12.10 -2.79 -17.47
CA PRO A 147 10.87 -2.61 -18.24
C PRO A 147 10.05 -3.90 -18.40
N SER A 148 10.71 -5.07 -18.44
CA SER A 148 10.03 -6.35 -18.59
C SER A 148 9.22 -6.71 -17.33
N ARG A 149 9.78 -6.48 -16.15
CA ARG A 149 9.07 -6.64 -14.89
C ARG A 149 7.98 -5.59 -14.72
N GLY A 150 8.22 -4.35 -15.18
CA GLY A 150 7.21 -3.29 -15.22
C GLY A 150 5.98 -3.70 -16.02
N LEU A 151 6.18 -4.27 -17.22
CA LEU A 151 5.09 -4.75 -18.07
C LEU A 151 4.30 -5.90 -17.42
N PHE A 152 4.98 -6.81 -16.72
CA PHE A 152 4.32 -7.89 -15.97
C PHE A 152 3.42 -7.33 -14.85
N ILE A 153 3.91 -6.36 -14.07
CA ILE A 153 3.13 -5.73 -12.99
C ILE A 153 1.94 -4.96 -13.59
N LEU A 154 2.12 -4.27 -14.71
CA LEU A 154 1.04 -3.58 -15.40
C LEU A 154 -0.05 -4.55 -15.88
N SER A 155 0.34 -5.68 -16.49
CA SER A 155 -0.63 -6.68 -16.94
C SER A 155 -1.41 -7.29 -15.77
N PHE A 156 -0.73 -7.53 -14.64
CA PHE A 156 -1.38 -7.98 -13.41
C PHE A 156 -2.38 -6.92 -12.89
N LEU A 157 -2.00 -5.65 -12.88
CA LEU A 157 -2.85 -4.54 -12.44
C LEU A 157 -4.12 -4.44 -13.31
N VAL A 158 -3.97 -4.49 -14.64
CA VAL A 158 -5.09 -4.45 -15.59
C VAL A 158 -6.02 -5.62 -15.36
N LEU A 159 -5.49 -6.85 -15.26
CA LEU A 159 -6.28 -8.05 -14.97
C LEU A 159 -7.06 -7.90 -13.67
N MET A 160 -6.42 -7.42 -12.60
CA MET A 160 -7.04 -7.22 -11.30
C MET A 160 -8.17 -6.19 -11.36
N VAL A 161 -7.96 -5.05 -12.02
CA VAL A 161 -8.99 -4.01 -12.18
C VAL A 161 -10.17 -4.53 -13.01
N CYS A 162 -9.91 -5.30 -14.09
CA CYS A 162 -10.96 -5.92 -14.88
C CYS A 162 -11.79 -6.91 -14.04
N LEU A 163 -11.15 -7.76 -13.23
CA LEU A 163 -11.85 -8.69 -12.34
C LEU A 163 -12.69 -7.97 -11.30
N LEU A 164 -12.19 -6.86 -10.74
CA LEU A 164 -12.93 -6.05 -9.78
C LEU A 164 -14.14 -5.37 -10.41
N TYR A 165 -14.02 -4.87 -11.63
CA TYR A 165 -15.13 -4.24 -12.36
C TYR A 165 -16.25 -5.24 -12.66
N THR A 166 -15.93 -6.50 -12.90
CA THR A 166 -16.91 -7.58 -13.14
C THR A 166 -17.44 -8.21 -11.85
N SER A 167 -16.91 -7.82 -10.69
CA SER A 167 -17.33 -8.34 -9.38
C SER A 167 -18.74 -7.87 -9.01
N PRO A 168 -19.58 -8.70 -8.34
CA PRO A 168 -20.90 -8.30 -7.90
C PRO A 168 -20.82 -7.13 -6.92
N SER A 169 -21.70 -6.11 -7.15
CA SER A 169 -21.79 -4.95 -6.26
C SER A 169 -22.19 -5.37 -4.83
N PRO A 170 -21.54 -4.82 -3.79
CA PRO A 170 -21.97 -5.03 -2.42
C PRO A 170 -23.37 -4.43 -2.21
N ARG A 171 -24.34 -5.28 -1.89
CA ARG A 171 -25.71 -4.89 -1.57
C ARG A 171 -25.86 -4.69 -0.08
#